data_73bc3712ef7e6c1a44528a0834ca7e78
#
_entry.id   73bc3712ef7e6c1a44528a0834ca7e78
#
_cell.length_a   1.000
_cell.length_b   1.000
_cell.length_c   1.000
_cell.angle_alpha   90.00
_cell.angle_beta   90.00
_cell.angle_gamma   90.00
#
_symmetry.space_group_name_H-M   'P 1'
#
loop_
_entity.id
_entity.type
_entity.pdbx_description
1 polymer ?
#
loop_
_entity_poly.entity_id
_entity_poly.type
_entity_poly.pdbx_seq_one_letter_code
_entity_poly.pdbx_strand_id
1 'polypeptide(L)'
;MAEEEFHMVDLAATEGYLVDDSDEDDPVLITPDGHRVDTWRDQYPYDERMSRDEYETTKRALQIELLKFQNWTKDTGQKHIIIFEGRDAAGKGGTIKRFNEHLNPRGARTVALEKPSERESTSWYFQRYVQHFPCGGEIVFFDRSWYNRSGVERVMGFCTNDQHAEFLRCLLYTSPSPRD
;
A
#
# COMPACT_ATOMS: atom_id res chain seq x y z
N MET A 1 -13.74 21.68 1.22
CA MET A 1 -14.64 20.78 0.46
C MET A 1 -14.36 19.40 1.02
N ALA A 2 -15.39 18.78 1.62
CA ALA A 2 -15.25 17.44 2.16
C ALA A 2 -14.97 16.48 0.98
N GLU A 3 -13.90 15.70 1.08
CA GLU A 3 -13.68 14.55 0.22
C GLU A 3 -14.82 13.58 0.51
N GLU A 4 -15.70 13.38 -0.44
CA GLU A 4 -16.68 12.31 -0.39
C GLU A 4 -15.87 11.00 -0.49
N GLU A 5 -15.66 10.34 0.64
CA GLU A 5 -15.34 8.91 0.67
C GLU A 5 -16.49 8.20 -0.05
N PHE A 6 -16.22 7.76 -1.25
CA PHE A 6 -17.12 6.93 -2.02
C PHE A 6 -17.15 5.54 -1.37
N HIS A 7 -18.03 5.39 -0.39
CA HIS A 7 -18.34 4.07 0.15
C HIS A 7 -19.21 3.32 -0.88
N MET A 8 -18.77 2.12 -1.28
CA MET A 8 -19.55 1.21 -2.13
C MET A 8 -20.98 0.99 -1.59
N VAL A 9 -21.15 1.14 -0.28
CA VAL A 9 -22.43 1.07 0.45
C VAL A 9 -23.45 2.13 -0.02
N ASP A 10 -23.00 3.35 -0.34
CA ASP A 10 -23.91 4.44 -0.75
C ASP A 10 -24.46 4.25 -2.18
N LEU A 11 -23.67 3.68 -3.08
CA LEU A 11 -24.13 3.33 -4.43
C LEU A 11 -25.16 2.20 -4.41
N ALA A 12 -24.94 1.17 -3.59
CA ALA A 12 -25.86 0.07 -3.42
C ALA A 12 -27.22 0.53 -2.86
N ALA A 13 -27.21 1.47 -1.89
CA ALA A 13 -28.42 2.00 -1.30
C ALA A 13 -29.25 2.86 -2.27
N THR A 14 -28.64 3.55 -3.24
CA THR A 14 -29.32 4.40 -4.22
C THR A 14 -29.89 3.63 -5.42
N GLU A 15 -29.33 2.45 -5.75
CA GLU A 15 -29.74 1.68 -6.93
C GLU A 15 -30.49 0.38 -6.61
N GLY A 16 -30.76 0.10 -5.32
CA GLY A 16 -31.46 -1.13 -4.87
C GLY A 16 -30.57 -2.36 -4.84
N TYR A 17 -29.27 -2.23 -4.96
CA TYR A 17 -28.32 -3.31 -4.74
C TYR A 17 -28.16 -3.59 -3.24
N LEU A 18 -27.83 -4.83 -2.90
CA LEU A 18 -27.49 -5.26 -1.54
C LEU A 18 -26.01 -5.63 -1.48
N VAL A 19 -25.39 -5.34 -0.34
CA VAL A 19 -24.02 -5.81 -0.05
C VAL A 19 -24.15 -6.98 0.91
N ASP A 20 -23.67 -8.14 0.50
CA ASP A 20 -23.48 -9.30 1.38
C ASP A 20 -22.07 -9.18 1.97
N ASP A 21 -21.98 -8.78 3.22
CA ASP A 21 -20.76 -8.62 4.02
C ASP A 21 -20.57 -9.78 5.01
N SER A 22 -21.22 -10.91 4.80
CA SER A 22 -21.04 -12.13 5.61
C SER A 22 -19.58 -12.59 5.64
N ASP A 23 -18.80 -12.20 4.65
CA ASP A 23 -17.35 -12.27 4.61
C ASP A 23 -16.76 -10.86 4.55
N GLU A 24 -16.29 -10.33 5.69
CA GLU A 24 -15.70 -8.99 5.78
C GLU A 24 -14.49 -8.78 4.84
N ASP A 25 -13.79 -9.85 4.49
CA ASP A 25 -12.62 -9.80 3.59
C ASP A 25 -12.98 -9.90 2.09
N ASP A 26 -14.23 -10.28 1.75
CA ASP A 26 -14.70 -10.41 0.36
C ASP A 26 -16.21 -10.06 0.24
N PRO A 27 -16.59 -8.80 0.50
CA PRO A 27 -17.98 -8.38 0.38
C PRO A 27 -18.46 -8.52 -1.05
N VAL A 28 -19.70 -8.98 -1.22
CA VAL A 28 -20.30 -9.27 -2.53
C VAL A 28 -21.46 -8.34 -2.79
N LEU A 29 -21.47 -7.71 -3.96
CA LEU A 29 -22.59 -6.92 -4.42
C LEU A 29 -23.65 -7.85 -5.04
N ILE A 30 -24.91 -7.69 -4.61
CA ILE A 30 -26.07 -8.47 -5.08
C ILE A 30 -27.05 -7.52 -5.77
N THR A 31 -27.46 -7.89 -6.98
CA THR A 31 -28.51 -7.15 -7.71
C THR A 31 -29.86 -7.24 -7.00
N PRO A 32 -30.82 -6.34 -7.30
CA PRO A 32 -32.19 -6.44 -6.78
C PRO A 32 -32.89 -7.77 -7.08
N ASP A 33 -32.48 -8.45 -8.15
CA ASP A 33 -32.99 -9.77 -8.57
C ASP A 33 -32.28 -10.94 -7.85
N GLY A 34 -31.37 -10.67 -6.93
CA GLY A 34 -30.68 -11.68 -6.12
C GLY A 34 -29.46 -12.34 -6.78
N HIS A 35 -28.95 -11.78 -7.87
CA HIS A 35 -27.75 -12.28 -8.54
C HIS A 35 -26.48 -11.60 -8.03
N ARG A 36 -25.38 -12.37 -7.88
CA ARG A 36 -24.06 -11.82 -7.56
C ARG A 36 -23.53 -11.01 -8.74
N VAL A 37 -22.99 -9.84 -8.43
CA VAL A 37 -22.30 -9.00 -9.42
C VAL A 37 -20.82 -9.34 -9.43
N ASP A 38 -20.31 -9.77 -10.57
CA ASP A 38 -18.88 -10.07 -10.77
C ASP A 38 -18.06 -8.78 -10.94
N THR A 39 -17.97 -7.97 -9.88
CA THR A 39 -17.24 -6.68 -9.89
C THR A 39 -15.74 -6.85 -10.13
N TRP A 40 -15.20 -8.03 -9.88
CA TRP A 40 -13.77 -8.33 -10.05
C TRP A 40 -13.33 -8.41 -11.52
N ARG A 41 -14.26 -8.61 -12.47
CA ARG A 41 -13.95 -8.75 -13.90
C ARG A 41 -13.51 -7.45 -14.55
N ASP A 42 -13.94 -6.33 -14.02
CA ASP A 42 -13.60 -5.04 -14.58
C ASP A 42 -12.09 -4.78 -14.43
N GLN A 43 -11.36 -4.79 -15.57
CA GLN A 43 -9.90 -4.63 -15.65
C GLN A 43 -9.07 -5.75 -14.97
N TYR A 44 -9.67 -6.88 -14.62
CA TYR A 44 -8.92 -8.01 -14.08
C TYR A 44 -8.11 -8.72 -15.19
N PRO A 45 -6.79 -8.89 -15.02
CA PRO A 45 -5.92 -9.35 -16.11
C PRO A 45 -5.94 -10.87 -16.36
N TYR A 46 -6.72 -11.64 -15.60
CA TYR A 46 -6.81 -13.08 -15.70
C TYR A 46 -8.20 -13.52 -16.11
N ASP A 47 -8.30 -14.67 -16.80
CA ASP A 47 -9.57 -15.20 -17.31
C ASP A 47 -10.50 -15.72 -16.18
N GLU A 48 -9.90 -16.19 -15.08
CA GLU A 48 -10.63 -16.76 -13.95
C GLU A 48 -10.18 -16.14 -12.62
N ARG A 49 -11.12 -16.00 -11.71
CA ARG A 49 -10.82 -15.62 -10.34
C ARG A 49 -10.27 -16.83 -9.58
N MET A 50 -9.19 -16.65 -8.84
CA MET A 50 -8.64 -17.67 -7.94
C MET A 50 -9.72 -18.08 -6.91
N SER A 51 -9.87 -19.38 -6.67
CA SER A 51 -10.77 -19.87 -5.63
C SER A 51 -10.29 -19.44 -4.24
N ARG A 52 -11.20 -19.34 -3.28
CA ARG A 52 -10.85 -18.97 -1.91
C ARG A 52 -9.86 -19.94 -1.28
N ASP A 53 -10.07 -21.24 -1.45
CA ASP A 53 -9.20 -22.28 -0.88
C ASP A 53 -7.77 -22.21 -1.48
N GLU A 54 -7.68 -21.96 -2.77
CA GLU A 54 -6.39 -21.76 -3.45
C GLU A 54 -5.70 -20.49 -2.96
N TYR A 55 -6.44 -19.39 -2.83
CA TYR A 55 -5.94 -18.13 -2.29
C TYR A 55 -5.42 -18.30 -0.86
N GLU A 56 -6.20 -18.90 0.03
CA GLU A 56 -5.79 -19.11 1.43
C GLU A 56 -4.56 -20.01 1.55
N THR A 57 -4.50 -21.07 0.74
CA THR A 57 -3.36 -21.98 0.70
C THR A 57 -2.10 -21.29 0.22
N THR A 58 -2.20 -20.54 -0.87
CA THR A 58 -1.09 -19.79 -1.47
C THR A 58 -0.63 -18.67 -0.54
N LYS A 59 -1.57 -17.90 0.02
CA LYS A 59 -1.28 -16.85 1.00
C LYS A 59 -0.50 -17.39 2.19
N ARG A 60 -0.95 -18.52 2.77
CA ARG A 60 -0.29 -19.15 3.90
C ARG A 60 1.13 -19.61 3.57
N ALA A 61 1.34 -20.18 2.40
CA ALA A 61 2.68 -20.56 1.95
C ALA A 61 3.61 -19.33 1.85
N LEU A 62 3.14 -18.24 1.26
CA LEU A 62 3.89 -16.98 1.16
C LEU A 62 4.17 -16.34 2.53
N GLN A 63 3.23 -16.41 3.46
CA GLN A 63 3.41 -15.89 4.81
C GLN A 63 4.49 -16.69 5.58
N ILE A 64 4.60 -17.99 5.35
CA ILE A 64 5.70 -18.81 5.90
C ILE A 64 7.06 -18.34 5.34
N GLU A 65 7.14 -18.06 4.04
CA GLU A 65 8.37 -17.53 3.44
C GLU A 65 8.71 -16.13 3.97
N LEU A 66 7.72 -15.28 4.22
CA LEU A 66 7.94 -13.98 4.87
C LEU A 66 8.49 -14.12 6.29
N LEU A 67 8.04 -15.10 7.07
CA LEU A 67 8.62 -15.39 8.39
C LEU A 67 10.07 -15.83 8.30
N LYS A 68 10.39 -16.70 7.33
CA LYS A 68 11.79 -17.10 7.07
C LYS A 68 12.65 -15.91 6.67
N PHE A 69 12.11 -15.04 5.80
CA PHE A 69 12.76 -13.79 5.39
C PHE A 69 13.01 -12.85 6.57
N GLN A 70 12.03 -12.69 7.47
CA GLN A 70 12.21 -11.87 8.67
C GLN A 70 13.30 -12.43 9.59
N ASN A 71 13.31 -13.74 9.81
CA ASN A 71 14.35 -14.38 10.62
C ASN A 71 15.74 -14.20 10.00
N TRP A 72 15.87 -14.43 8.69
CA TRP A 72 17.11 -14.19 7.95
C TRP A 72 17.56 -12.73 8.04
N THR A 73 16.63 -11.77 7.86
CA THR A 73 16.91 -10.34 8.02
C THR A 73 17.49 -10.02 9.38
N LYS A 74 16.89 -10.59 10.44
CA LYS A 74 17.35 -10.42 11.83
C LYS A 74 18.74 -11.02 12.04
N ASP A 75 18.94 -12.25 11.58
CA ASP A 75 20.19 -13.02 11.82
C ASP A 75 21.38 -12.40 11.04
N THR A 76 21.12 -11.84 9.87
CA THR A 76 22.15 -11.21 9.03
C THR A 76 22.33 -9.72 9.28
N GLY A 77 21.45 -9.09 10.05
CA GLY A 77 21.49 -7.64 10.30
C GLY A 77 21.15 -6.80 9.07
N GLN A 78 20.56 -7.39 8.03
CA GLN A 78 20.15 -6.68 6.83
C GLN A 78 19.04 -5.65 7.14
N LYS A 79 18.86 -4.68 6.25
CA LYS A 79 17.87 -3.60 6.38
C LYS A 79 17.00 -3.61 5.13
N HIS A 80 15.69 -3.74 5.32
CA HIS A 80 14.77 -3.79 4.20
C HIS A 80 13.72 -2.69 4.29
N ILE A 81 13.52 -2.02 3.16
CA ILE A 81 12.42 -1.07 2.96
C ILE A 81 11.57 -1.61 1.82
N ILE A 82 10.30 -1.83 2.09
CA ILE A 82 9.31 -2.27 1.10
C ILE A 82 8.30 -1.13 0.94
N ILE A 83 8.16 -0.66 -0.29
CA ILE A 83 7.35 0.53 -0.62
C ILE A 83 6.12 0.07 -1.38
N PHE A 84 4.95 0.49 -0.92
CA PHE A 84 3.68 0.27 -1.59
C PHE A 84 3.18 1.59 -2.17
N GLU A 85 3.14 1.64 -3.49
CA GLU A 85 2.63 2.79 -4.25
C GLU A 85 1.40 2.38 -5.06
N GLY A 86 0.54 3.34 -5.35
CA GLY A 86 -0.65 3.11 -6.15
C GLY A 86 -1.74 4.12 -5.85
N ARG A 87 -2.78 4.14 -6.69
CA ARG A 87 -3.96 5.00 -6.51
C ARG A 87 -4.71 4.65 -5.23
N ASP A 88 -5.60 5.54 -4.81
CA ASP A 88 -6.52 5.24 -3.71
C ASP A 88 -7.42 4.06 -4.10
N ALA A 89 -7.83 3.30 -3.10
CA ALA A 89 -8.58 2.05 -3.28
C ALA A 89 -7.88 0.95 -4.12
N ALA A 90 -6.57 1.05 -4.38
CA ALA A 90 -5.81 0.03 -5.11
C ALA A 90 -5.39 -1.19 -4.26
N GLY A 91 -5.95 -1.35 -3.07
CA GLY A 91 -5.68 -2.50 -2.20
C GLY A 91 -4.37 -2.46 -1.41
N LYS A 92 -3.65 -1.31 -1.38
CA LYS A 92 -2.37 -1.19 -0.66
C LYS A 92 -2.46 -1.62 0.82
N GLY A 93 -3.40 -1.03 1.56
CA GLY A 93 -3.57 -1.30 2.99
C GLY A 93 -3.89 -2.78 3.27
N GLY A 94 -4.77 -3.38 2.47
CA GLY A 94 -5.08 -4.81 2.54
C GLY A 94 -3.85 -5.68 2.29
N THR A 95 -3.06 -5.35 1.27
CA THR A 95 -1.81 -6.06 0.96
C THR A 95 -0.80 -5.95 2.11
N ILE A 96 -0.57 -4.73 2.64
CA ILE A 96 0.32 -4.50 3.78
C ILE A 96 -0.13 -5.28 5.00
N LYS A 97 -1.45 -5.30 5.28
CA LYS A 97 -2.03 -6.10 6.37
C LYS A 97 -1.68 -7.58 6.22
N ARG A 98 -1.82 -8.16 5.01
CA ARG A 98 -1.49 -9.57 4.75
C ARG A 98 0.00 -9.88 4.88
N PHE A 99 0.88 -8.94 4.49
CA PHE A 99 2.33 -9.07 4.71
C PHE A 99 2.68 -9.09 6.20
N ASN A 100 2.08 -8.22 7.01
CA ASN A 100 2.40 -8.06 8.43
C ASN A 100 1.71 -9.08 9.35
N GLU A 101 0.67 -9.76 8.88
CA GLU A 101 -0.26 -10.56 9.70
C GLU A 101 0.43 -11.54 10.66
N HIS A 102 1.53 -12.14 10.24
CA HIS A 102 2.27 -13.12 11.04
C HIS A 102 3.70 -12.68 11.37
N LEU A 103 4.12 -11.50 10.94
CA LEU A 103 5.46 -11.00 11.25
C LEU A 103 5.55 -10.51 12.71
N ASN A 104 6.74 -10.65 13.30
CA ASN A 104 6.99 -10.07 14.61
C ASN A 104 7.06 -8.54 14.50
N PRO A 105 6.17 -7.79 15.17
CA PRO A 105 6.11 -6.33 15.08
C PRO A 105 7.34 -5.61 15.65
N ARG A 106 8.20 -6.32 16.40
CA ARG A 106 9.47 -5.75 16.86
C ARG A 106 10.52 -5.64 15.76
N GLY A 107 10.39 -6.45 14.71
CA GLY A 107 11.33 -6.46 13.58
C GLY A 107 10.68 -6.07 12.24
N ALA A 108 9.37 -5.83 12.22
CA ALA A 108 8.64 -5.40 11.05
C ALA A 108 7.59 -4.36 11.45
N ARG A 109 7.57 -3.21 10.79
CA ARG A 109 6.59 -2.15 11.07
C ARG A 109 6.12 -1.46 9.82
N THR A 110 4.91 -0.93 9.86
CA THR A 110 4.33 -0.11 8.80
C THR A 110 4.48 1.37 9.14
N VAL A 111 4.81 2.16 8.14
CA VAL A 111 4.89 3.62 8.19
C VAL A 111 3.93 4.18 7.15
N ALA A 112 2.88 4.84 7.62
CA ALA A 112 1.93 5.60 6.81
C ALA A 112 1.98 7.05 7.29
N LEU A 113 2.57 7.93 6.49
CA LEU A 113 2.72 9.33 6.86
C LEU A 113 1.54 10.14 6.33
N GLU A 114 0.94 10.90 7.23
CA GLU A 114 -0.10 11.86 6.89
C GLU A 114 0.44 13.04 6.05
N LYS A 115 -0.44 13.93 5.65
CA LYS A 115 -0.06 15.19 5.01
C LYS A 115 0.99 15.92 5.85
N PRO A 116 2.05 16.49 5.24
CA PRO A 116 3.09 17.20 5.98
C PRO A 116 2.52 18.33 6.84
N SER A 117 2.99 18.44 8.08
CA SER A 117 2.74 19.61 8.92
C SER A 117 3.45 20.85 8.36
N GLU A 118 3.07 22.04 8.82
CA GLU A 118 3.74 23.30 8.43
C GLU A 118 5.25 23.25 8.71
N ARG A 119 5.66 22.65 9.82
CA ARG A 119 7.06 22.48 10.17
C ARG A 119 7.79 21.54 9.20
N GLU A 120 7.20 20.42 8.85
CA GLU A 120 7.78 19.46 7.92
C GLU A 120 7.87 20.02 6.50
N SER A 121 6.91 20.86 6.08
CA SER A 121 6.94 21.49 4.75
C SER A 121 8.08 22.49 4.56
N THR A 122 8.66 23.00 5.65
CA THR A 122 9.85 23.88 5.64
C THR A 122 11.17 23.12 5.83
N SER A 123 11.10 21.81 6.08
CA SER A 123 12.27 20.95 6.26
C SER A 123 12.70 20.30 4.95
N TRP A 124 13.90 19.70 4.96
CA TRP A 124 14.31 18.88 3.82
C TRP A 124 13.29 17.74 3.58
N TYR A 125 12.84 17.60 2.34
CA TYR A 125 11.72 16.73 1.98
C TYR A 125 11.86 15.29 2.49
N PHE A 126 13.05 14.70 2.37
CA PHE A 126 13.29 13.33 2.79
C PHE A 126 13.38 13.15 4.31
N GLN A 127 13.53 14.22 5.10
CA GLN A 127 13.75 14.13 6.54
C GLN A 127 12.63 13.38 7.26
N ARG A 128 11.37 13.59 6.84
CA ARG A 128 10.21 12.91 7.42
C ARG A 128 10.18 11.41 7.15
N TYR A 129 10.90 10.94 6.12
CA TYR A 129 11.01 9.52 5.77
C TYR A 129 12.22 8.85 6.39
N VAL A 130 13.37 9.51 6.35
CA VAL A 130 14.65 8.97 6.82
C VAL A 130 14.62 8.56 8.30
N GLN A 131 13.90 9.31 9.14
CA GLN A 131 13.74 8.97 10.56
C GLN A 131 13.05 7.60 10.80
N HIS A 132 12.38 7.07 9.80
CA HIS A 132 11.68 5.78 9.86
C HIS A 132 12.47 4.65 9.19
N PHE A 133 13.67 4.90 8.70
CA PHE A 133 14.46 3.86 8.05
C PHE A 133 14.85 2.76 9.03
N PRO A 134 14.99 1.51 8.54
CA PRO A 134 15.26 0.36 9.39
C PRO A 134 16.65 0.40 10.01
N CYS A 135 16.74 -0.04 11.26
CA CYS A 135 18.00 -0.49 11.85
C CYS A 135 18.38 -1.88 11.33
N GLY A 136 19.58 -2.35 11.67
CA GLY A 136 19.99 -3.71 11.31
C GLY A 136 19.01 -4.76 11.85
N GLY A 137 18.56 -5.66 10.98
CA GLY A 137 17.61 -6.71 11.33
C GLY A 137 16.13 -6.30 11.24
N GLU A 138 15.82 -5.12 10.68
CA GLU A 138 14.45 -4.63 10.58
C GLU A 138 13.94 -4.57 9.14
N ILE A 139 12.61 -4.74 9.02
CA ILE A 139 11.83 -4.53 7.79
C ILE A 139 10.87 -3.38 8.02
N VAL A 140 10.83 -2.40 7.12
CA VAL A 140 9.88 -1.29 7.16
C VAL A 140 9.04 -1.29 5.90
N PHE A 141 7.71 -1.32 6.08
CA PHE A 141 6.74 -1.21 5.02
C PHE A 141 6.25 0.25 4.95
N PHE A 142 6.45 0.91 3.82
CA PHE A 142 5.90 2.24 3.59
C PHE A 142 4.60 2.14 2.80
N ASP A 143 3.49 2.58 3.42
CA ASP A 143 2.25 2.87 2.71
C ASP A 143 2.35 4.29 2.16
N ARG A 144 2.65 4.39 0.88
CA ARG A 144 3.16 5.57 0.19
C ARG A 144 4.54 6.02 0.73
N SER A 145 5.29 6.66 -0.10
CA SER A 145 6.66 7.05 0.22
C SER A 145 7.01 8.44 -0.31
N TRP A 146 8.31 8.72 -0.36
CA TRP A 146 8.86 9.92 -1.00
C TRP A 146 8.51 10.03 -2.49
N TYR A 147 8.12 8.94 -3.15
CA TYR A 147 7.67 8.97 -4.54
C TYR A 147 6.37 9.76 -4.75
N ASN A 148 5.63 10.09 -3.68
CA ASN A 148 4.51 11.03 -3.73
C ASN A 148 4.89 12.35 -4.44
N ARG A 149 6.15 12.83 -4.28
CA ARG A 149 6.65 14.07 -4.91
C ARG A 149 6.68 13.97 -6.44
N SER A 150 7.01 12.80 -7.00
CA SER A 150 6.99 12.58 -8.46
C SER A 150 5.66 12.09 -9.00
N GLY A 151 4.77 11.64 -8.14
CA GLY A 151 3.43 11.15 -8.46
C GLY A 151 2.34 12.17 -8.11
N VAL A 152 1.59 11.87 -7.06
CA VAL A 152 0.39 12.62 -6.67
C VAL A 152 0.65 14.10 -6.41
N GLU A 153 1.75 14.47 -5.75
CA GLU A 153 2.04 15.88 -5.45
C GLU A 153 2.30 16.69 -6.74
N ARG A 154 2.94 16.07 -7.72
CA ARG A 154 3.18 16.71 -9.02
C ARG A 154 1.89 16.88 -9.82
N VAL A 155 1.07 15.83 -9.88
CA VAL A 155 -0.18 15.83 -10.65
C VAL A 155 -1.21 16.78 -10.05
N MET A 156 -1.32 16.82 -8.74
CA MET A 156 -2.28 17.65 -8.00
C MET A 156 -1.77 19.08 -7.76
N GLY A 157 -0.56 19.41 -8.19
CA GLY A 157 0.02 20.75 -7.99
C GLY A 157 0.40 21.07 -6.54
N PHE A 158 0.63 20.07 -5.72
CA PHE A 158 1.04 20.24 -4.31
C PHE A 158 2.54 20.53 -4.15
N CYS A 159 3.33 20.41 -5.21
CA CYS A 159 4.72 20.81 -5.24
C CYS A 159 5.01 21.71 -6.44
N THR A 160 6.01 22.62 -6.29
CA THR A 160 6.48 23.45 -7.40
C THR A 160 7.37 22.66 -8.36
N ASN A 161 7.62 23.20 -9.55
CA ASN A 161 8.57 22.61 -10.50
C ASN A 161 9.97 22.50 -9.93
N ASP A 162 10.42 23.49 -9.17
CA ASP A 162 11.75 23.51 -8.55
C ASP A 162 11.87 22.44 -7.46
N GLN A 163 10.84 22.28 -6.63
CA GLN A 163 10.77 21.22 -5.62
C GLN A 163 10.79 19.83 -6.24
N HIS A 164 10.12 19.63 -7.36
CA HIS A 164 10.14 18.36 -8.09
C HIS A 164 11.52 18.09 -8.70
N ALA A 165 12.15 19.09 -9.33
CA ALA A 165 13.49 18.97 -9.90
C ALA A 165 14.54 18.65 -8.82
N GLU A 166 14.44 19.32 -7.66
CA GLU A 166 15.30 19.05 -6.50
C GLU A 166 15.10 17.64 -5.96
N PHE A 167 13.86 17.18 -5.87
CA PHE A 167 13.55 15.81 -5.49
C PHE A 167 14.23 14.79 -6.41
N LEU A 168 14.09 14.93 -7.73
CA LEU A 168 14.71 14.02 -8.69
C LEU A 168 16.24 14.03 -8.57
N ARG A 169 16.83 15.20 -8.39
CA ARG A 169 18.27 15.34 -8.19
C ARG A 169 18.72 14.59 -6.92
N CYS A 170 18.04 14.77 -5.82
CA CYS A 170 18.37 14.08 -4.56
C CYS A 170 18.17 12.57 -4.69
N LEU A 171 17.10 12.12 -5.35
CA LEU A 171 16.79 10.69 -5.50
C LEU A 171 17.90 9.97 -6.28
N LEU A 172 18.42 10.57 -7.35
CA LEU A 172 19.49 9.98 -8.16
C LEU A 172 20.80 9.81 -7.38
N TYR A 173 21.09 10.68 -6.43
CA TYR A 173 22.29 10.59 -5.58
C TYR A 173 22.14 9.63 -4.39
N THR A 174 20.92 9.31 -3.98
CA THR A 174 20.64 8.49 -2.79
C THR A 174 20.27 7.05 -3.12
N SER A 175 19.89 6.76 -4.34
CA SER A 175 19.57 5.40 -4.79
C SER A 175 20.72 4.82 -5.58
N PRO A 176 21.28 3.64 -5.20
CA PRO A 176 22.27 2.98 -6.02
C PRO A 176 21.66 2.69 -7.40
N SER A 177 22.39 3.07 -8.45
CA SER A 177 21.97 2.77 -9.81
C SER A 177 22.06 1.26 -10.05
N PRO A 178 21.07 0.64 -10.70
CA PRO A 178 21.18 -0.77 -11.13
C PRO A 178 22.30 -1.01 -12.16
N ARG A 179 23.01 0.04 -12.56
CA ARG A 179 24.08 0.02 -13.57
C ARG A 179 25.48 0.16 -12.96
N ASP A 180 25.56 0.36 -11.67
CA ASP A 180 26.78 0.35 -10.87
C ASP A 180 26.92 -1.01 -10.17
#